data_1623396dd8fb31119603a7f178a9112a
#
_entry.id   1623396dd8fb31119603a7f178a9112a
#
_cell.length_a   1.000
_cell.length_b   1.000
_cell.length_c   1.000
_cell.angle_alpha   90.00
_cell.angle_beta   90.00
_cell.angle_gamma   90.00
#
_symmetry.space_group_name_H-M   'P 1'
#
loop_
_entity.id
_entity.type
_entity.pdbx_description
1 polymer ?
#
loop_
_entity_poly.entity_id
_entity_poly.type
_entity_poly.pdbx_seq_one_letter_code
_entity_poly.pdbx_strand_id
1 'polypeptide(L)'
;AYRMMARAGGADVAYSEMVSCAGLHYGGNGSWELTECAEGEPDLAVQLFGTKPELFREAAEGVARRLGTRLVLIDINMACPVPKVTKKGEGAALMETPELAETLVSACVEALAPYGVPVTVKIRRGRYDGRELAPEFARRMEAAGAQAVAVHGRYATQFYHGEAEWDTVRRVAGAVKIPVIGSGDVRDAHEAARMLSETGARAVMVARGSYGNPWVFQQAKDILAGKEPFAPGLVTRIEAFECHMRLLAAIGAHLKRGRSLANWYLKGMPEAAFWRGEANKCTTLEEFLRVSARIKEAMAEAEDHGFETR
;
A
#
# COMPACT_ATOMS: atom_id res chain seq x y z
N ALA A 1 10.78 4.86 -4.64
CA ALA A 1 11.65 3.85 -4.04
C ALA A 1 10.83 2.66 -3.51
N TYR A 2 9.94 2.85 -2.53
CA TYR A 2 9.17 1.75 -1.91
C TYR A 2 8.36 0.92 -2.93
N ARG A 3 7.62 1.57 -3.84
CA ARG A 3 6.85 0.88 -4.88
C ARG A 3 7.75 0.01 -5.77
N MET A 4 8.92 0.52 -6.14
CA MET A 4 9.89 -0.25 -6.95
C MET A 4 10.41 -1.49 -6.20
N MET A 5 10.69 -1.38 -4.90
CA MET A 5 11.05 -2.53 -4.08
C MET A 5 9.92 -3.56 -4.01
N ALA A 6 8.67 -3.12 -3.82
CA ALA A 6 7.50 -4.00 -3.81
C ALA A 6 7.30 -4.69 -5.17
N ARG A 7 7.43 -3.97 -6.29
CA ARG A 7 7.32 -4.52 -7.65
C ARG A 7 8.44 -5.54 -7.93
N ALA A 8 9.67 -5.23 -7.56
CA ALA A 8 10.79 -6.18 -7.66
C ALA A 8 10.58 -7.42 -6.80
N GLY A 9 9.88 -7.28 -5.66
CA GLY A 9 9.51 -8.38 -4.77
C GLY A 9 8.25 -9.15 -5.18
N GLY A 10 7.68 -8.87 -6.37
CA GLY A 10 6.58 -9.64 -6.95
C GLY A 10 5.18 -9.02 -6.76
N ALA A 11 5.05 -7.78 -6.29
CA ALA A 11 3.76 -7.10 -6.27
C ALA A 11 3.24 -6.86 -7.70
N ASP A 12 1.98 -7.21 -7.97
CA ASP A 12 1.37 -7.04 -9.29
C ASP A 12 0.94 -5.61 -9.56
N VAL A 13 0.55 -4.88 -8.51
CA VAL A 13 0.10 -3.48 -8.56
C VAL A 13 0.69 -2.71 -7.39
N ALA A 14 1.16 -1.49 -7.65
CA ALA A 14 1.60 -0.57 -6.61
C ALA A 14 0.77 0.72 -6.64
N TYR A 15 0.39 1.19 -5.46
CA TYR A 15 -0.45 2.38 -5.30
C TYR A 15 0.38 3.63 -4.96
N SER A 16 -0.09 4.78 -5.45
CA SER A 16 0.40 6.08 -4.99
C SER A 16 0.05 6.30 -3.51
N GLU A 17 0.62 7.32 -2.91
CA GLU A 17 0.06 7.94 -1.70
C GLU A 17 -1.33 8.54 -2.04
N MET A 18 -2.09 8.96 -1.01
CA MET A 18 -3.37 9.65 -1.21
C MET A 18 -3.16 11.00 -1.88
N VAL A 19 -3.75 11.21 -3.05
CA VAL A 19 -3.65 12.43 -3.85
C VAL A 19 -4.91 13.26 -3.71
N SER A 20 -4.77 14.51 -3.30
CA SER A 20 -5.91 15.43 -3.16
C SER A 20 -6.41 15.93 -4.51
N CYS A 21 -7.68 15.69 -4.85
CA CYS A 21 -8.30 16.25 -6.05
C CYS A 21 -8.23 17.79 -6.05
N ALA A 22 -8.51 18.42 -4.91
CA ALA A 22 -8.36 19.86 -4.76
C ALA A 22 -6.90 20.32 -4.91
N GLY A 23 -5.94 19.53 -4.40
CA GLY A 23 -4.51 19.80 -4.56
C GLY A 23 -4.06 19.77 -6.02
N LEU A 24 -4.58 18.86 -6.82
CA LEU A 24 -4.32 18.80 -8.26
C LEU A 24 -4.93 20.00 -9.00
N HIS A 25 -6.16 20.36 -8.66
CA HIS A 25 -6.90 21.49 -9.27
C HIS A 25 -6.21 22.84 -9.01
N TYR A 26 -5.86 23.13 -7.76
CA TYR A 26 -5.27 24.43 -7.39
C TYR A 26 -3.76 24.51 -7.65
N GLY A 27 -3.18 23.58 -8.39
CA GLY A 27 -1.80 23.68 -8.89
C GLY A 27 -0.71 23.39 -7.85
N GLY A 28 -1.03 22.62 -6.80
CA GLY A 28 -0.02 22.15 -5.84
C GLY A 28 0.97 21.19 -6.48
N ASN A 29 2.18 21.66 -6.82
CA ASN A 29 3.24 20.80 -7.42
C ASN A 29 3.41 19.48 -6.68
N GLY A 30 3.41 19.50 -5.34
CA GLY A 30 3.52 18.29 -4.53
C GLY A 30 2.38 17.26 -4.71
N SER A 31 1.18 17.69 -5.15
CA SER A 31 0.10 16.73 -5.46
C SER A 31 0.34 16.01 -6.78
N TRP A 32 0.85 16.70 -7.79
CA TRP A 32 1.20 16.11 -9.07
C TRP A 32 2.42 15.17 -8.98
N GLU A 33 3.42 15.50 -8.17
CA GLU A 33 4.58 14.64 -7.90
C GLU A 33 4.17 13.26 -7.36
N LEU A 34 3.10 13.19 -6.54
CA LEU A 34 2.58 11.93 -6.03
C LEU A 34 1.99 11.01 -7.13
N THR A 35 1.65 11.56 -8.29
CA THR A 35 1.14 10.81 -9.44
C THR A 35 2.24 10.38 -10.42
N GLU A 36 3.51 10.66 -10.13
CA GLU A 36 4.61 10.32 -11.03
C GLU A 36 5.11 8.89 -10.83
N CYS A 37 5.45 8.25 -11.94
CA CYS A 37 6.24 7.04 -11.95
C CYS A 37 7.71 7.40 -11.97
N ALA A 38 8.52 6.75 -11.14
CA ALA A 38 9.96 6.85 -11.19
C ALA A 38 10.49 6.22 -12.50
N GLU A 39 11.75 6.54 -12.83
CA GLU A 39 12.45 5.86 -13.93
C GLU A 39 12.53 4.34 -13.63
N GLY A 40 12.16 3.52 -14.60
CA GLY A 40 12.09 2.07 -14.43
C GLY A 40 10.86 1.55 -13.66
N GLU A 41 9.98 2.40 -13.16
CA GLU A 41 8.70 1.97 -12.57
C GLU A 41 7.70 1.66 -13.69
N PRO A 42 7.14 0.43 -13.77
CA PRO A 42 6.38 0.02 -14.96
C PRO A 42 5.03 0.71 -15.07
N ASP A 43 4.32 0.84 -13.98
CA ASP A 43 2.94 1.32 -13.91
C ASP A 43 2.57 1.81 -12.51
N LEU A 44 1.41 2.45 -12.38
CA LEU A 44 0.94 3.03 -11.12
C LEU A 44 -0.59 2.98 -11.01
N ALA A 45 -1.10 2.54 -9.85
CA ALA A 45 -2.47 2.80 -9.41
C ALA A 45 -2.48 4.11 -8.61
N VAL A 46 -3.33 5.06 -8.99
CA VAL A 46 -3.39 6.37 -8.30
C VAL A 46 -4.62 6.43 -7.41
N GLN A 47 -4.40 6.72 -6.11
CA GLN A 47 -5.49 6.87 -5.16
C GLN A 47 -5.82 8.35 -4.95
N LEU A 48 -7.06 8.73 -5.28
CA LEU A 48 -7.61 10.07 -5.14
C LEU A 48 -8.44 10.20 -3.86
N PHE A 49 -8.50 11.41 -3.29
CA PHE A 49 -9.42 11.74 -2.21
C PHE A 49 -9.97 13.17 -2.33
N GLY A 50 -11.17 13.38 -1.80
CA GLY A 50 -11.91 14.65 -1.84
C GLY A 50 -13.40 14.40 -1.62
N THR A 51 -14.23 15.42 -1.91
CA THR A 51 -15.70 15.38 -1.80
C THR A 51 -16.44 16.01 -2.98
N LYS A 52 -15.72 16.61 -3.94
CA LYS A 52 -16.32 17.36 -5.04
C LYS A 52 -16.25 16.55 -6.34
N PRO A 53 -17.38 16.12 -6.92
CA PRO A 53 -17.41 15.29 -8.14
C PRO A 53 -16.69 15.95 -9.34
N GLU A 54 -16.84 17.26 -9.49
CA GLU A 54 -16.19 18.01 -10.55
C GLU A 54 -14.65 17.96 -10.44
N LEU A 55 -14.12 18.03 -9.23
CA LEU A 55 -12.67 17.92 -9.00
C LEU A 55 -12.16 16.48 -9.17
N PHE A 56 -12.99 15.47 -8.86
CA PHE A 56 -12.65 14.08 -9.13
C PHE A 56 -12.57 13.81 -10.64
N ARG A 57 -13.53 14.32 -11.42
CA ARG A 57 -13.53 14.24 -12.88
C ARG A 57 -12.25 14.85 -13.47
N GLU A 58 -11.96 16.09 -13.11
CA GLU A 58 -10.76 16.80 -13.57
C GLU A 58 -9.46 16.09 -13.18
N ALA A 59 -9.35 15.64 -11.92
CA ALA A 59 -8.18 14.90 -11.41
C ALA A 59 -7.98 13.58 -12.14
N ALA A 60 -9.05 12.78 -12.32
CA ALA A 60 -8.99 11.48 -12.99
C ALA A 60 -8.54 11.64 -14.45
N GLU A 61 -9.13 12.56 -15.21
CA GLU A 61 -8.72 12.86 -16.58
C GLU A 61 -7.28 13.38 -16.66
N GLY A 62 -6.89 14.30 -15.75
CA GLY A 62 -5.56 14.86 -15.71
C GLY A 62 -4.50 13.79 -15.46
N VAL A 63 -4.75 12.89 -14.53
CA VAL A 63 -3.88 11.74 -14.22
C VAL A 63 -3.81 10.78 -15.41
N ALA A 64 -4.96 10.45 -16.03
CA ALA A 64 -5.01 9.56 -17.18
C ALA A 64 -4.23 10.12 -18.39
N ARG A 65 -4.38 11.41 -18.68
CA ARG A 65 -3.57 12.08 -19.73
C ARG A 65 -2.07 12.06 -19.44
N ARG A 66 -1.69 12.27 -18.16
CA ARG A 66 -0.27 12.35 -17.76
C ARG A 66 0.43 11.00 -17.76
N LEU A 67 -0.22 9.95 -17.26
CA LEU A 67 0.37 8.62 -17.16
C LEU A 67 0.17 7.76 -18.42
N GLY A 68 -0.89 8.00 -19.18
CA GLY A 68 -1.21 7.21 -20.36
C GLY A 68 -1.34 5.72 -20.00
N THR A 69 -0.67 4.86 -20.76
CA THR A 69 -0.70 3.39 -20.56
C THR A 69 -0.08 2.91 -19.25
N ARG A 70 0.62 3.77 -18.51
CA ARG A 70 1.16 3.43 -17.18
C ARG A 70 0.13 3.58 -16.05
N LEU A 71 -1.04 4.17 -16.31
CA LEU A 71 -2.10 4.22 -15.30
C LEU A 71 -2.87 2.90 -15.29
N VAL A 72 -2.73 2.14 -14.19
CA VAL A 72 -3.42 0.85 -14.01
C VAL A 72 -4.88 1.05 -13.66
N LEU A 73 -5.15 1.94 -12.71
CA LEU A 73 -6.50 2.26 -12.21
C LEU A 73 -6.49 3.58 -11.44
N ILE A 74 -7.67 4.15 -11.27
CA ILE A 74 -7.92 5.19 -10.27
C ILE A 74 -8.69 4.55 -9.11
N ASP A 75 -8.17 4.74 -7.89
CA ASP A 75 -8.80 4.29 -6.65
C ASP A 75 -9.34 5.48 -5.85
N ILE A 76 -10.55 5.38 -5.33
CA ILE A 76 -11.15 6.43 -4.50
C ILE A 76 -10.99 6.06 -3.03
N ASN A 77 -10.32 6.93 -2.26
CA ASN A 77 -10.13 6.72 -0.84
C ASN A 77 -11.42 7.00 -0.05
N MET A 78 -12.01 5.95 0.49
CA MET A 78 -13.14 5.98 1.42
C MET A 78 -12.78 5.27 2.74
N ALA A 79 -11.48 5.23 3.09
CA ALA A 79 -10.95 4.45 4.21
C ALA A 79 -10.11 5.25 5.20
N CYS A 80 -9.59 6.42 4.82
CA CYS A 80 -8.69 7.19 5.67
C CYS A 80 -9.42 7.69 6.93
N PRO A 81 -8.96 7.31 8.16
CA PRO A 81 -9.64 7.67 9.40
C PRO A 81 -9.14 8.99 10.00
N VAL A 82 -8.11 9.59 9.42
CA VAL A 82 -7.39 10.73 10.02
C VAL A 82 -8.32 11.94 10.17
N PRO A 83 -8.40 12.57 11.35
CA PRO A 83 -9.33 13.68 11.60
C PRO A 83 -9.25 14.84 10.62
N LYS A 84 -8.05 15.17 10.14
CA LYS A 84 -7.88 16.27 9.18
C LYS A 84 -8.51 15.96 7.80
N VAL A 85 -8.78 14.68 7.50
CA VAL A 85 -9.48 14.20 6.31
C VAL A 85 -10.98 14.08 6.62
N THR A 86 -11.34 13.31 7.67
CA THR A 86 -12.74 13.01 7.97
C THR A 86 -13.57 14.22 8.41
N LYS A 87 -12.97 15.25 9.02
CA LYS A 87 -13.66 16.51 9.35
C LYS A 87 -14.13 17.28 8.11
N LYS A 88 -13.55 17.01 6.94
CA LYS A 88 -13.95 17.60 5.66
C LYS A 88 -14.98 16.76 4.90
N GLY A 89 -15.45 15.66 5.48
CA GLY A 89 -16.32 14.68 4.81
C GLY A 89 -15.61 13.71 3.89
N GLU A 90 -14.27 13.73 3.87
CA GLU A 90 -13.42 12.93 3.00
C GLU A 90 -13.04 11.58 3.65
N GLY A 91 -12.48 10.66 2.87
CA GLY A 91 -11.98 9.37 3.36
C GLY A 91 -13.08 8.53 3.99
N ALA A 92 -12.87 8.01 5.19
CA ALA A 92 -13.85 7.14 5.86
C ALA A 92 -15.17 7.84 6.21
N ALA A 93 -15.24 9.18 6.18
CA ALA A 93 -16.48 9.91 6.38
C ALA A 93 -17.47 9.70 5.23
N LEU A 94 -17.00 9.41 4.00
CA LEU A 94 -17.85 9.10 2.85
C LEU A 94 -18.73 7.87 3.07
N MET A 95 -18.35 6.96 3.95
CA MET A 95 -19.19 5.79 4.29
C MET A 95 -20.50 6.18 5.00
N GLU A 96 -20.59 7.39 5.55
CA GLU A 96 -21.83 7.94 6.15
C GLU A 96 -22.66 8.74 5.16
N THR A 97 -22.12 9.01 3.96
CA THR A 97 -22.80 9.75 2.89
C THR A 97 -22.72 8.98 1.57
N PRO A 98 -23.37 7.79 1.50
CA PRO A 98 -23.24 6.89 0.35
C PRO A 98 -23.71 7.51 -0.98
N GLU A 99 -24.67 8.44 -0.98
CA GLU A 99 -25.14 9.16 -2.18
C GLU A 99 -24.02 10.02 -2.78
N LEU A 100 -23.25 10.70 -1.92
CA LEU A 100 -22.07 11.44 -2.38
C LEU A 100 -21.01 10.48 -2.92
N ALA A 101 -20.75 9.38 -2.22
CA ALA A 101 -19.78 8.37 -2.65
C ALA A 101 -20.12 7.80 -4.04
N GLU A 102 -21.38 7.47 -4.30
CA GLU A 102 -21.89 7.04 -5.62
C GLU A 102 -21.61 8.09 -6.70
N THR A 103 -21.90 9.35 -6.39
CA THR A 103 -21.67 10.47 -7.33
C THR A 103 -20.18 10.62 -7.68
N LEU A 104 -19.29 10.43 -6.70
CA LEU A 104 -17.83 10.49 -6.92
C LEU A 104 -17.36 9.32 -7.81
N VAL A 105 -17.87 8.11 -7.57
CA VAL A 105 -17.55 6.93 -8.40
C VAL A 105 -18.02 7.15 -9.83
N SER A 106 -19.29 7.52 -10.03
CA SER A 106 -19.87 7.75 -11.35
C SER A 106 -19.10 8.84 -12.13
N ALA A 107 -18.73 9.94 -11.45
CA ALA A 107 -17.95 11.02 -12.06
C ALA A 107 -16.58 10.53 -12.57
N CYS A 108 -15.89 9.67 -11.80
CA CYS A 108 -14.62 9.08 -12.22
C CYS A 108 -14.82 8.08 -13.38
N VAL A 109 -15.85 7.22 -13.29
CA VAL A 109 -16.14 6.22 -14.33
C VAL A 109 -16.42 6.89 -15.66
N GLU A 110 -17.26 7.92 -15.69
CA GLU A 110 -17.55 8.70 -16.89
C GLU A 110 -16.30 9.39 -17.46
N ALA A 111 -15.49 10.01 -16.59
CA ALA A 111 -14.26 10.69 -16.99
C ALA A 111 -13.22 9.74 -17.60
N LEU A 112 -13.14 8.51 -17.08
CA LEU A 112 -12.14 7.54 -17.48
C LEU A 112 -12.59 6.60 -18.60
N ALA A 113 -13.88 6.61 -18.97
CA ALA A 113 -14.40 5.77 -20.07
C ALA A 113 -13.61 5.91 -21.39
N PRO A 114 -13.21 7.12 -21.85
CA PRO A 114 -12.42 7.27 -23.06
C PRO A 114 -11.00 6.67 -22.98
N TYR A 115 -10.48 6.47 -21.77
CA TYR A 115 -9.14 5.97 -21.50
C TYR A 115 -9.11 4.45 -21.23
N GLY A 116 -10.28 3.82 -21.01
CA GLY A 116 -10.37 2.42 -20.63
C GLY A 116 -9.75 2.09 -19.25
N VAL A 117 -9.62 3.10 -18.39
CA VAL A 117 -9.00 2.96 -17.06
C VAL A 117 -10.07 2.61 -16.02
N PRO A 118 -9.92 1.51 -15.27
CA PRO A 118 -10.88 1.11 -14.24
C PRO A 118 -10.87 2.03 -13.02
N VAL A 119 -12.06 2.15 -12.39
CA VAL A 119 -12.25 2.85 -11.11
C VAL A 119 -12.48 1.82 -10.01
N THR A 120 -11.73 1.95 -8.92
CA THR A 120 -11.87 1.13 -7.71
C THR A 120 -12.14 2.01 -6.49
N VAL A 121 -12.57 1.40 -5.40
CA VAL A 121 -12.77 2.10 -4.14
C VAL A 121 -12.08 1.36 -3.01
N LYS A 122 -11.51 2.11 -2.04
CA LYS A 122 -11.00 1.51 -0.81
C LYS A 122 -11.83 1.95 0.37
N ILE A 123 -12.40 0.97 1.10
CA ILE A 123 -13.34 1.17 2.20
C ILE A 123 -12.84 0.56 3.51
N ARG A 124 -13.52 0.89 4.60
CA ARG A 124 -13.40 0.22 5.90
C ARG A 124 -14.65 -0.60 6.22
N ARG A 125 -14.64 -1.33 7.34
CA ARG A 125 -15.79 -2.03 7.90
C ARG A 125 -16.98 -1.09 8.12
N GLY A 126 -16.71 0.12 8.55
CA GLY A 126 -17.63 1.21 8.81
C GLY A 126 -16.86 2.38 9.42
N ARG A 127 -17.55 3.46 9.75
CA ARG A 127 -16.95 4.61 10.42
C ARG A 127 -16.83 4.40 11.93
N TYR A 128 -17.90 3.94 12.57
CA TYR A 128 -18.01 3.81 14.02
C TYR A 128 -18.15 2.35 14.43
N ASP A 129 -17.57 2.01 15.59
CA ASP A 129 -17.64 0.68 16.15
C ASP A 129 -19.09 0.20 16.33
N GLY A 130 -19.32 -1.06 16.04
CA GLY A 130 -20.63 -1.69 16.13
C GLY A 130 -21.59 -1.42 14.96
N ARG A 131 -21.25 -0.48 14.06
CA ARG A 131 -22.05 -0.17 12.87
C ARG A 131 -21.32 -0.57 11.57
N GLU A 132 -21.49 -1.82 11.18
CA GLU A 132 -20.91 -2.31 9.93
C GLU A 132 -21.72 -1.80 8.73
N LEU A 133 -21.00 -1.18 7.78
CA LEU A 133 -21.57 -0.61 6.56
C LEU A 133 -21.02 -1.30 5.30
N ALA A 134 -19.88 -1.96 5.40
CA ALA A 134 -19.08 -2.39 4.25
C ALA A 134 -19.85 -3.22 3.21
N PRO A 135 -20.65 -4.25 3.55
CA PRO A 135 -21.31 -5.05 2.53
C PRO A 135 -22.34 -4.27 1.71
N GLU A 136 -23.19 -3.45 2.36
CA GLU A 136 -24.17 -2.63 1.67
C GLU A 136 -23.52 -1.48 0.91
N PHE A 137 -22.54 -0.82 1.52
CA PHE A 137 -21.79 0.25 0.87
C PHE A 137 -21.07 -0.25 -0.39
N ALA A 138 -20.48 -1.45 -0.34
CA ALA A 138 -19.82 -2.05 -1.50
C ALA A 138 -20.80 -2.31 -2.66
N ARG A 139 -22.03 -2.78 -2.38
CA ARG A 139 -23.07 -2.94 -3.42
C ARG A 139 -23.43 -1.62 -4.10
N ARG A 140 -23.52 -0.56 -3.32
CA ARG A 140 -23.80 0.79 -3.85
C ARG A 140 -22.64 1.27 -4.73
N MET A 141 -21.40 1.03 -4.33
CA MET A 141 -20.22 1.41 -5.15
C MET A 141 -20.15 0.58 -6.45
N GLU A 142 -20.46 -0.72 -6.40
CA GLU A 142 -20.61 -1.56 -7.60
C GLU A 142 -21.70 -1.03 -8.54
N ALA A 143 -22.86 -0.69 -8.01
CA ALA A 143 -23.96 -0.10 -8.80
C ALA A 143 -23.59 1.25 -9.42
N ALA A 144 -22.75 2.05 -8.76
CA ALA A 144 -22.23 3.31 -9.28
C ALA A 144 -21.10 3.13 -10.34
N GLY A 145 -20.66 1.88 -10.61
CA GLY A 145 -19.71 1.54 -11.65
C GLY A 145 -18.30 1.25 -11.17
N ALA A 146 -18.07 1.11 -9.86
CA ALA A 146 -16.77 0.62 -9.37
C ALA A 146 -16.49 -0.79 -9.89
N GLN A 147 -15.23 -1.05 -10.29
CA GLN A 147 -14.82 -2.32 -10.89
C GLN A 147 -14.03 -3.22 -9.93
N ALA A 148 -13.68 -2.74 -8.74
CA ALA A 148 -13.20 -3.53 -7.63
C ALA A 148 -13.37 -2.74 -6.32
N VAL A 149 -13.36 -3.44 -5.18
CA VAL A 149 -13.42 -2.84 -3.85
C VAL A 149 -12.34 -3.41 -2.94
N ALA A 150 -11.49 -2.54 -2.37
CA ALA A 150 -10.53 -2.92 -1.34
C ALA A 150 -11.12 -2.68 0.05
N VAL A 151 -11.10 -3.72 0.90
CA VAL A 151 -11.77 -3.70 2.21
C VAL A 151 -10.77 -3.86 3.33
N HIS A 152 -10.70 -2.88 4.22
CA HIS A 152 -9.99 -3.01 5.48
C HIS A 152 -10.97 -3.38 6.61
N GLY A 153 -10.77 -4.54 7.21
CA GLY A 153 -11.69 -5.12 8.21
C GLY A 153 -11.74 -4.41 9.58
N ARG A 154 -11.35 -3.13 9.68
CA ARG A 154 -11.49 -2.30 10.89
C ARG A 154 -12.47 -1.17 10.70
N TYR A 155 -13.12 -0.74 11.78
CA TYR A 155 -13.80 0.56 11.81
C TYR A 155 -12.81 1.71 11.72
N ALA A 156 -13.24 2.88 11.23
CA ALA A 156 -12.36 4.04 11.16
C ALA A 156 -11.90 4.52 12.54
N THR A 157 -12.77 4.47 13.54
CA THR A 157 -12.48 4.81 14.94
C THR A 157 -11.38 3.94 15.57
N GLN A 158 -11.21 2.71 15.10
CA GLN A 158 -10.16 1.82 15.59
C GLN A 158 -8.76 2.24 15.10
N PHE A 159 -8.64 3.01 14.03
CA PHE A 159 -7.35 3.29 13.38
C PHE A 159 -6.59 1.98 13.06
N TYR A 160 -5.69 1.56 13.95
CA TYR A 160 -4.90 0.32 13.89
C TYR A 160 -4.98 -0.50 15.20
N HIS A 161 -5.84 -0.08 16.14
CA HIS A 161 -6.04 -0.82 17.39
C HIS A 161 -6.91 -2.07 17.18
N GLY A 162 -6.73 -3.04 18.06
CA GLY A 162 -7.40 -4.35 17.94
C GLY A 162 -6.96 -5.11 16.67
N GLU A 163 -7.79 -6.00 16.19
CA GLU A 163 -7.55 -6.84 15.01
C GLU A 163 -8.46 -6.45 13.85
N ALA A 164 -7.99 -6.66 12.62
CA ALA A 164 -8.81 -6.51 11.43
C ALA A 164 -9.72 -7.74 11.28
N GLU A 165 -11.03 -7.50 11.25
CA GLU A 165 -12.04 -8.54 11.08
C GLU A 165 -12.10 -9.03 9.63
N TRP A 166 -11.47 -10.16 9.33
CA TRP A 166 -11.44 -10.72 7.97
C TRP A 166 -12.80 -11.23 7.52
N ASP A 167 -13.69 -11.53 8.46
CA ASP A 167 -15.06 -11.91 8.13
C ASP A 167 -15.86 -10.78 7.46
N THR A 168 -15.51 -9.51 7.73
CA THR A 168 -15.99 -8.36 6.94
C THR A 168 -15.63 -8.49 5.47
N VAL A 169 -14.38 -8.89 5.16
CA VAL A 169 -13.92 -9.10 3.78
C VAL A 169 -14.76 -10.21 3.12
N ARG A 170 -15.00 -11.32 3.83
CA ARG A 170 -15.86 -12.43 3.35
C ARG A 170 -17.29 -11.97 3.07
N ARG A 171 -17.90 -11.21 3.99
CA ARG A 171 -19.25 -10.68 3.80
C ARG A 171 -19.34 -9.75 2.58
N VAL A 172 -18.34 -8.91 2.36
CA VAL A 172 -18.29 -8.05 1.16
C VAL A 172 -18.11 -8.91 -0.09
N ALA A 173 -17.21 -9.91 -0.07
CA ALA A 173 -17.00 -10.81 -1.21
C ALA A 173 -18.28 -11.59 -1.60
N GLY A 174 -19.11 -11.94 -0.61
CA GLY A 174 -20.44 -12.55 -0.86
C GLY A 174 -21.52 -11.55 -1.26
N ALA A 175 -21.30 -10.26 -1.12
CA ALA A 175 -22.29 -9.22 -1.35
C ALA A 175 -22.21 -8.59 -2.76
N VAL A 176 -21.05 -8.62 -3.42
CA VAL A 176 -20.79 -8.00 -4.71
C VAL A 176 -20.29 -9.02 -5.75
N LYS A 177 -20.38 -8.66 -7.03
CA LYS A 177 -19.87 -9.47 -8.15
C LYS A 177 -18.48 -9.03 -8.60
N ILE A 178 -18.12 -7.78 -8.33
CA ILE A 178 -16.80 -7.24 -8.65
C ILE A 178 -15.72 -7.84 -7.72
N PRO A 179 -14.46 -7.89 -8.15
CA PRO A 179 -13.36 -8.37 -7.34
C PRO A 179 -13.25 -7.63 -5.99
N VAL A 180 -13.06 -8.38 -4.92
CA VAL A 180 -12.77 -7.84 -3.58
C VAL A 180 -11.28 -8.01 -3.30
N ILE A 181 -10.65 -6.95 -2.80
CA ILE A 181 -9.25 -6.92 -2.38
C ILE A 181 -9.23 -6.88 -0.85
N GLY A 182 -8.75 -7.95 -0.22
CA GLY A 182 -8.66 -8.03 1.23
C GLY A 182 -7.50 -7.19 1.78
N SER A 183 -7.71 -6.51 2.90
CA SER A 183 -6.69 -5.69 3.56
C SER A 183 -6.88 -5.69 5.08
N GLY A 184 -5.79 -5.47 5.80
CA GLY A 184 -5.75 -5.41 7.26
C GLY A 184 -5.09 -6.63 7.89
N ASP A 185 -4.07 -6.37 8.71
CA ASP A 185 -3.27 -7.35 9.46
C ASP A 185 -2.68 -8.51 8.63
N VAL A 186 -2.39 -8.25 7.38
CA VAL A 186 -1.57 -9.15 6.56
C VAL A 186 -0.11 -8.81 6.84
N ARG A 187 0.52 -9.59 7.71
CA ARG A 187 1.86 -9.35 8.25
C ARG A 187 2.95 -10.10 7.49
N ASP A 188 2.56 -11.22 6.86
CA ASP A 188 3.45 -12.11 6.11
C ASP A 188 2.73 -12.80 4.94
N ALA A 189 3.45 -13.65 4.23
CA ALA A 189 2.97 -14.36 3.06
C ALA A 189 1.91 -15.44 3.39
N HIS A 190 2.00 -16.08 4.55
CA HIS A 190 1.01 -17.07 4.98
C HIS A 190 -0.33 -16.39 5.28
N GLU A 191 -0.30 -15.24 5.98
CA GLU A 191 -1.51 -14.45 6.21
C GLU A 191 -2.11 -13.92 4.91
N ALA A 192 -1.28 -13.55 3.90
CA ALA A 192 -1.77 -13.16 2.58
C ALA A 192 -2.48 -14.33 1.87
N ALA A 193 -1.90 -15.52 1.87
CA ALA A 193 -2.50 -16.73 1.29
C ALA A 193 -3.79 -17.12 2.04
N ARG A 194 -3.78 -17.06 3.36
CA ARG A 194 -4.97 -17.33 4.20
C ARG A 194 -6.11 -16.36 3.92
N MET A 195 -5.83 -15.06 3.79
CA MET A 195 -6.86 -14.07 3.47
C MET A 195 -7.57 -14.42 2.17
N LEU A 196 -6.87 -14.83 1.13
CA LEU A 196 -7.47 -15.29 -0.13
C LEU A 196 -8.34 -16.53 0.05
N SER A 197 -7.81 -17.56 0.72
CA SER A 197 -8.51 -18.84 0.88
C SER A 197 -9.71 -18.75 1.83
N GLU A 198 -9.63 -17.94 2.88
CA GLU A 198 -10.65 -17.87 3.92
C GLU A 198 -11.78 -16.87 3.63
N THR A 199 -11.51 -15.83 2.81
CA THR A 199 -12.48 -14.73 2.63
C THR A 199 -13.16 -14.67 1.28
N GLY A 200 -12.66 -15.38 0.28
CA GLY A 200 -13.11 -15.26 -1.11
C GLY A 200 -12.65 -13.98 -1.82
N ALA A 201 -11.74 -13.22 -1.20
CA ALA A 201 -11.08 -12.10 -1.86
C ALA A 201 -10.28 -12.59 -3.09
N ARG A 202 -10.21 -11.77 -4.14
CA ARG A 202 -9.48 -12.09 -5.39
C ARG A 202 -8.06 -11.54 -5.38
N ALA A 203 -7.75 -10.62 -4.48
CA ALA A 203 -6.43 -10.06 -4.28
C ALA A 203 -6.24 -9.64 -2.81
N VAL A 204 -4.99 -9.40 -2.42
CA VAL A 204 -4.63 -8.94 -1.09
C VAL A 204 -3.80 -7.66 -1.20
N MET A 205 -4.18 -6.65 -0.44
CA MET A 205 -3.41 -5.42 -0.30
C MET A 205 -2.55 -5.50 0.97
N VAL A 206 -1.26 -5.76 0.78
CA VAL A 206 -0.27 -5.81 1.87
C VAL A 206 0.31 -4.42 2.09
N ALA A 207 0.24 -3.93 3.34
CA ALA A 207 0.85 -2.66 3.73
C ALA A 207 2.05 -2.93 4.65
N ARG A 208 1.88 -2.82 5.96
CA ARG A 208 2.97 -2.95 6.94
C ARG A 208 3.74 -4.28 6.88
N GLY A 209 3.10 -5.36 6.42
CA GLY A 209 3.73 -6.68 6.24
C GLY A 209 4.86 -6.71 5.19
N SER A 210 4.88 -5.74 4.28
CA SER A 210 5.95 -5.60 3.27
C SER A 210 7.11 -4.70 3.71
N TYR A 211 7.01 -4.07 4.88
CA TYR A 211 8.10 -3.24 5.41
C TYR A 211 9.29 -4.12 5.82
N GLY A 212 10.44 -3.90 5.18
CA GLY A 212 11.64 -4.72 5.37
C GLY A 212 11.54 -6.14 4.80
N ASN A 213 10.41 -6.50 4.19
CA ASN A 213 10.17 -7.75 3.48
C ASN A 213 9.48 -7.49 2.13
N PRO A 214 10.17 -6.95 1.13
CA PRO A 214 9.58 -6.74 -0.19
C PRO A 214 9.18 -8.05 -0.89
N TRP A 215 9.73 -9.18 -0.51
CA TRP A 215 9.44 -10.50 -1.10
C TRP A 215 8.10 -11.09 -0.69
N VAL A 216 7.41 -10.53 0.28
CA VAL A 216 6.11 -11.03 0.80
C VAL A 216 5.11 -11.34 -0.31
N PHE A 217 5.14 -10.60 -1.41
CA PHE A 217 4.24 -10.78 -2.56
C PHE A 217 4.58 -12.07 -3.34
N GLN A 218 5.86 -12.28 -3.68
CA GLN A 218 6.29 -13.50 -4.35
C GLN A 218 6.17 -14.72 -3.43
N GLN A 219 6.53 -14.57 -2.16
CA GLN A 219 6.35 -15.62 -1.15
C GLN A 219 4.88 -16.08 -1.05
N ALA A 220 3.92 -15.13 -1.07
CA ALA A 220 2.50 -15.48 -1.05
C ALA A 220 2.08 -16.25 -2.32
N LYS A 221 2.59 -15.87 -3.50
CA LYS A 221 2.36 -16.58 -4.75
C LYS A 221 2.95 -18.00 -4.71
N ASP A 222 4.13 -18.16 -4.15
CA ASP A 222 4.78 -19.46 -4.02
C ASP A 222 3.95 -20.38 -3.10
N ILE A 223 3.51 -19.90 -1.95
CA ILE A 223 2.61 -20.63 -1.03
C ILE A 223 1.32 -21.07 -1.73
N LEU A 224 0.67 -20.15 -2.46
CA LEU A 224 -0.56 -20.45 -3.20
C LEU A 224 -0.35 -21.48 -4.32
N ALA A 225 0.86 -21.52 -4.88
CA ALA A 225 1.27 -22.51 -5.88
C ALA A 225 1.76 -23.85 -5.27
N GLY A 226 1.73 -24.00 -3.93
CA GLY A 226 2.25 -25.16 -3.22
C GLY A 226 3.77 -25.29 -3.27
N LYS A 227 4.48 -24.18 -3.50
CA LYS A 227 5.95 -24.13 -3.51
C LYS A 227 6.47 -23.63 -2.17
N GLU A 228 7.71 -24.02 -1.86
CA GLU A 228 8.43 -23.44 -0.73
C GLU A 228 8.73 -21.97 -1.00
N PRO A 229 8.32 -21.04 -0.12
CA PRO A 229 8.56 -19.62 -0.33
C PRO A 229 10.04 -19.29 -0.12
N PHE A 230 10.56 -18.37 -0.94
CA PHE A 230 11.92 -17.86 -0.79
C PHE A 230 12.14 -17.26 0.61
N ALA A 231 13.13 -17.76 1.35
CA ALA A 231 13.52 -17.23 2.65
C ALA A 231 14.81 -16.38 2.51
N PRO A 232 14.73 -15.04 2.58
CA PRO A 232 15.92 -14.20 2.42
C PRO A 232 16.86 -14.36 3.60
N GLY A 233 18.13 -14.68 3.32
CA GLY A 233 19.20 -14.66 4.31
C GLY A 233 19.49 -13.24 4.82
N LEU A 234 20.28 -13.13 5.90
CA LEU A 234 20.60 -11.84 6.51
C LEU A 234 21.29 -10.89 5.53
N VAL A 235 22.27 -11.39 4.78
CA VAL A 235 23.00 -10.60 3.76
C VAL A 235 22.04 -10.07 2.69
N THR A 236 21.16 -10.92 2.15
CA THR A 236 20.14 -10.53 1.15
C THR A 236 19.23 -9.42 1.66
N ARG A 237 18.87 -9.45 2.95
CA ARG A 237 18.04 -8.38 3.56
C ARG A 237 18.80 -7.06 3.64
N ILE A 238 20.10 -7.09 3.93
CA ILE A 238 20.95 -5.88 3.93
C ILE A 238 21.14 -5.34 2.52
N GLU A 239 21.35 -6.20 1.53
CA GLU A 239 21.45 -5.78 0.12
C GLU A 239 20.15 -5.14 -0.38
N ALA A 240 19.00 -5.66 0.03
CA ALA A 240 17.71 -5.03 -0.28
C ALA A 240 17.56 -3.67 0.42
N PHE A 241 18.05 -3.51 1.64
CA PHE A 241 18.09 -2.21 2.30
C PHE A 241 18.99 -1.22 1.54
N GLU A 242 20.20 -1.64 1.13
CA GLU A 242 21.10 -0.82 0.31
C GLU A 242 20.45 -0.39 -1.02
N CYS A 243 19.78 -1.34 -1.70
CA CYS A 243 19.02 -1.06 -2.93
C CYS A 243 17.95 0.01 -2.67
N HIS A 244 17.16 -0.15 -1.61
CA HIS A 244 16.13 0.81 -1.24
C HIS A 244 16.71 2.21 -0.95
N MET A 245 17.86 2.28 -0.27
CA MET A 245 18.56 3.55 0.01
C MET A 245 19.06 4.22 -1.27
N ARG A 246 19.63 3.44 -2.22
CA ARG A 246 20.03 3.95 -3.53
C ARG A 246 18.86 4.49 -4.34
N LEU A 247 17.72 3.80 -4.33
CA LEU A 247 16.49 4.27 -4.96
C LEU A 247 15.97 5.58 -4.34
N LEU A 248 16.05 5.73 -3.00
CA LEU A 248 15.72 6.98 -2.33
C LEU A 248 16.63 8.13 -2.75
N ALA A 249 17.94 7.88 -2.85
CA ALA A 249 18.91 8.87 -3.31
C ALA A 249 18.64 9.28 -4.76
N ALA A 250 18.37 8.31 -5.64
CA ALA A 250 18.14 8.55 -7.07
C ALA A 250 16.92 9.45 -7.34
N ILE A 251 15.87 9.37 -6.50
CA ILE A 251 14.69 10.24 -6.61
C ILE A 251 14.81 11.53 -5.80
N GLY A 252 15.99 11.86 -5.27
CA GLY A 252 16.22 13.08 -4.47
C GLY A 252 15.48 13.10 -3.13
N ALA A 253 15.04 11.94 -2.61
CA ALA A 253 14.31 11.88 -1.36
C ALA A 253 15.21 12.17 -0.15
N HIS A 254 14.61 12.70 0.92
CA HIS A 254 15.34 12.98 2.15
C HIS A 254 15.84 11.67 2.81
N LEU A 255 17.15 11.43 2.81
CA LEU A 255 17.77 10.15 3.21
C LEU A 255 17.59 9.79 4.69
N LYS A 256 17.24 10.74 5.57
CA LYS A 256 16.81 10.41 6.95
C LYS A 256 15.63 9.43 7.02
N ARG A 257 14.86 9.25 5.93
CA ARG A 257 13.85 8.18 5.82
C ARG A 257 14.46 6.79 5.98
N GLY A 258 15.72 6.60 5.61
CA GLY A 258 16.48 5.38 5.81
C GLY A 258 16.52 4.89 7.25
N ARG A 259 16.44 5.80 8.24
CA ARG A 259 16.40 5.45 9.67
C ARG A 259 15.18 4.58 10.00
N SER A 260 14.00 4.97 9.49
CA SER A 260 12.78 4.17 9.65
C SER A 260 12.86 2.85 8.87
N LEU A 261 13.43 2.86 7.66
CA LEU A 261 13.62 1.65 6.86
C LEU A 261 14.57 0.66 7.56
N ALA A 262 15.69 1.13 8.12
CA ALA A 262 16.61 0.29 8.87
C ALA A 262 15.91 -0.45 10.02
N ASN A 263 14.95 0.19 10.71
CA ASN A 263 14.19 -0.48 11.77
C ASN A 263 13.43 -1.72 11.28
N TRP A 264 12.98 -1.73 10.03
CA TRP A 264 12.24 -2.83 9.44
C TRP A 264 13.18 -3.90 8.87
N TYR A 265 14.19 -3.50 8.07
CA TYR A 265 15.12 -4.45 7.46
C TYR A 265 15.99 -5.19 8.49
N LEU A 266 16.35 -4.53 9.59
CA LEU A 266 17.17 -5.09 10.67
C LEU A 266 16.35 -5.85 11.74
N LYS A 267 15.03 -5.91 11.60
CA LYS A 267 14.18 -6.62 12.58
C LYS A 267 14.54 -8.10 12.65
N GLY A 268 14.81 -8.60 13.88
CA GLY A 268 15.16 -10.01 14.13
C GLY A 268 16.58 -10.41 13.72
N MET A 269 17.43 -9.47 13.32
CA MET A 269 18.87 -9.77 13.10
C MET A 269 19.63 -9.82 14.43
N PRO A 270 20.74 -10.55 14.48
CA PRO A 270 21.68 -10.44 15.61
C PRO A 270 22.07 -8.97 15.84
N GLU A 271 22.18 -8.58 17.10
CA GLU A 271 22.53 -7.20 17.50
C GLU A 271 21.68 -6.08 16.87
N ALA A 272 20.43 -6.39 16.44
CA ALA A 272 19.57 -5.46 15.73
C ALA A 272 19.39 -4.09 16.44
N ALA A 273 19.42 -4.06 17.78
CA ALA A 273 19.30 -2.83 18.56
C ALA A 273 20.52 -1.92 18.35
N PHE A 274 21.73 -2.48 18.37
CA PHE A 274 22.97 -1.77 18.11
C PHE A 274 23.00 -1.21 16.68
N TRP A 275 22.74 -2.06 15.68
CA TRP A 275 22.76 -1.65 14.28
C TRP A 275 21.71 -0.60 13.93
N ARG A 276 20.52 -0.67 14.54
CA ARG A 276 19.51 0.41 14.42
C ARG A 276 20.00 1.71 15.04
N GLY A 277 20.72 1.64 16.17
CA GLY A 277 21.36 2.79 16.80
C GLY A 277 22.38 3.46 15.86
N GLU A 278 23.20 2.68 15.17
CA GLU A 278 24.17 3.18 14.18
C GLU A 278 23.44 3.80 12.97
N ALA A 279 22.43 3.11 12.40
CA ALA A 279 21.65 3.63 11.29
C ALA A 279 20.91 4.95 11.63
N ASN A 280 20.47 5.12 12.87
CA ASN A 280 19.79 6.34 13.32
C ASN A 280 20.70 7.58 13.37
N LYS A 281 22.02 7.40 13.34
CA LYS A 281 23.00 8.51 13.25
C LYS A 281 23.20 8.96 11.80
N CYS A 282 22.91 8.11 10.81
CA CYS A 282 23.16 8.35 9.40
C CYS A 282 22.27 9.45 8.81
N THR A 283 22.81 10.22 7.90
CA THR A 283 22.16 11.31 7.16
C THR A 283 22.43 11.26 5.66
N THR A 284 23.51 10.60 5.24
CA THR A 284 23.92 10.46 3.84
C THR A 284 23.85 9.00 3.37
N LEU A 285 23.84 8.80 2.06
CA LEU A 285 23.86 7.45 1.48
C LEU A 285 25.13 6.68 1.89
N GLU A 286 26.27 7.32 1.83
CA GLU A 286 27.57 6.74 2.16
C GLU A 286 27.63 6.25 3.62
N GLU A 287 27.01 6.99 4.55
CA GLU A 287 26.93 6.59 5.95
C GLU A 287 26.09 5.33 6.11
N PHE A 288 24.92 5.26 5.47
CA PHE A 288 24.08 4.05 5.48
C PHE A 288 24.80 2.85 4.86
N LEU A 289 25.47 3.02 3.72
CA LEU A 289 26.21 1.95 3.07
C LEU A 289 27.41 1.46 3.90
N ARG A 290 28.09 2.34 4.63
CA ARG A 290 29.14 1.95 5.60
C ARG A 290 28.59 1.12 6.75
N VAL A 291 27.43 1.50 7.30
CA VAL A 291 26.77 0.69 8.33
C VAL A 291 26.39 -0.69 7.77
N SER A 292 25.85 -0.74 6.56
CA SER A 292 25.51 -2.01 5.89
C SER A 292 26.74 -2.90 5.67
N ALA A 293 27.87 -2.34 5.26
CA ALA A 293 29.13 -3.09 5.08
C ALA A 293 29.59 -3.73 6.40
N ARG A 294 29.61 -2.94 7.49
CA ARG A 294 29.95 -3.44 8.83
C ARG A 294 29.00 -4.56 9.32
N ILE A 295 27.71 -4.47 9.00
CA ILE A 295 26.75 -5.53 9.32
C ILE A 295 27.12 -6.81 8.56
N LYS A 296 27.41 -6.72 7.26
CA LYS A 296 27.79 -7.87 6.44
C LYS A 296 29.09 -8.53 6.92
N GLU A 297 30.08 -7.74 7.30
CA GLU A 297 31.34 -8.22 7.90
C GLU A 297 31.08 -8.98 9.21
N ALA A 298 30.31 -8.40 10.13
CA ALA A 298 29.98 -9.02 11.40
C ALA A 298 29.19 -10.33 11.22
N MET A 299 28.31 -10.43 10.19
CA MET A 299 27.58 -11.67 9.89
C MET A 299 28.50 -12.75 9.33
N ALA A 300 29.46 -12.41 8.45
CA ALA A 300 30.42 -13.35 7.92
C ALA A 300 31.33 -13.91 9.02
N GLU A 301 31.80 -13.09 9.94
CA GLU A 301 32.59 -13.51 11.08
C GLU A 301 31.81 -14.45 12.03
N ALA A 302 30.50 -14.21 12.21
CA ALA A 302 29.65 -15.06 13.02
C ALA A 302 29.41 -16.45 12.38
N GLU A 303 29.29 -16.54 11.06
CA GLU A 303 29.18 -17.80 10.31
C GLU A 303 30.47 -18.62 10.40
N ASP A 304 31.65 -17.98 10.27
CA ASP A 304 32.97 -18.64 10.37
C ASP A 304 33.26 -19.18 11.78
N HIS A 305 32.68 -18.57 12.81
CA HIS A 305 32.87 -18.98 14.21
C HIS A 305 31.81 -19.99 14.72
N GLY A 306 30.97 -20.52 13.83
CA GLY A 306 30.05 -21.63 14.14
C GLY A 306 28.88 -21.26 15.06
N PHE A 307 28.46 -19.99 15.09
CA PHE A 307 27.19 -19.62 15.71
C PHE A 307 26.05 -20.04 14.79
N GLU A 308 25.54 -21.28 14.97
CA GLU A 308 24.26 -21.67 14.39
C GLU A 308 23.19 -20.67 14.87
N THR A 309 22.66 -19.89 13.93
CA THR A 309 21.48 -19.03 14.18
C THR A 309 20.29 -19.93 14.45
N ARG A 310 19.92 -20.10 15.72
CA ARG A 310 18.67 -20.73 16.16
C ARG A 310 17.46 -19.83 15.88
#